data_735dacc7156f80cc885345b690b249e8
#
_entry.id   735dacc7156f80cc885345b690b249e8
#
_cell.length_a   1.000
_cell.length_b   1.000
_cell.length_c   1.000
_cell.angle_alpha   90.00
_cell.angle_beta   90.00
_cell.angle_gamma   90.00
#
_symmetry.space_group_name_H-M   'P 1'
#
loop_
_entity.id
_entity.type
_entity.pdbx_description
1 polymer ?
#
loop_
_entity_poly.entity_id
_entity_poly.type
_entity_poly.pdbx_seq_one_letter_code
_entity_poly.pdbx_strand_id
1 'polypeptide(L)'
;MAKEIVQADLARIRALLDEVLGHSDYSDVQRMGGLTNRTYCVSFADGSRIMVRIPGEGTEELIDRADEKVSTELACRLGIDAKLYFFGDDGEKVSQFVPNAVTMSAETMRGDKRIRQAAQLLKTLHGSGVDTGVPFEVFDMAAGYEKII
;
A
#
# COMPACT_ATOMS: atom_id res chain seq x y z
N MET A 1 9.96 18.56 -2.62
CA MET A 1 10.59 18.20 -3.91
C MET A 1 9.92 16.91 -4.40
N ALA A 2 9.48 16.86 -5.66
CA ALA A 2 8.98 15.62 -6.26
C ALA A 2 10.13 14.60 -6.30
N LYS A 3 9.86 13.35 -5.89
CA LYS A 3 10.85 12.28 -5.97
C LYS A 3 11.01 11.86 -7.44
N GLU A 4 12.25 11.61 -7.84
CA GLU A 4 12.57 11.19 -9.21
C GLU A 4 11.91 9.83 -9.56
N ILE A 5 11.40 9.72 -10.77
CA ILE A 5 10.80 8.49 -11.29
C ILE A 5 11.93 7.57 -11.75
N VAL A 6 11.90 6.32 -11.31
CA VAL A 6 12.83 5.30 -11.80
C VAL A 6 12.35 4.82 -13.16
N GLN A 7 13.18 4.95 -14.18
CA GLN A 7 12.80 4.63 -15.58
C GLN A 7 12.37 3.16 -15.77
N ALA A 8 13.04 2.23 -15.08
CA ALA A 8 12.65 0.82 -15.11
C ALA A 8 11.24 0.58 -14.58
N ASP A 9 10.80 1.39 -13.59
CA ASP A 9 9.48 1.26 -13.01
C ASP A 9 8.37 1.66 -14.00
N LEU A 10 8.62 2.56 -14.96
CA LEU A 10 7.62 2.95 -15.97
C LEU A 10 7.22 1.77 -16.87
N ALA A 11 8.19 0.95 -17.27
CA ALA A 11 7.89 -0.25 -18.05
C ALA A 11 7.07 -1.25 -17.23
N ARG A 12 7.39 -1.41 -15.96
CA ARG A 12 6.67 -2.31 -15.07
C ARG A 12 5.25 -1.79 -14.76
N ILE A 13 5.11 -0.48 -14.52
CA ILE A 13 3.80 0.16 -14.35
C ILE A 13 2.91 -0.10 -15.57
N ARG A 14 3.43 0.05 -16.80
CA ARG A 14 2.67 -0.25 -18.03
C ARG A 14 2.18 -1.69 -18.06
N ALA A 15 3.08 -2.64 -17.80
CA ALA A 15 2.73 -4.06 -17.80
C ALA A 15 1.63 -4.38 -16.77
N LEU A 16 1.74 -3.84 -15.55
CA LEU A 16 0.73 -3.99 -14.51
C LEU A 16 -0.63 -3.38 -14.90
N LEU A 17 -0.62 -2.20 -15.54
CA LEU A 17 -1.86 -1.57 -15.99
C LEU A 17 -2.53 -2.37 -17.10
N ASP A 18 -1.75 -2.86 -18.07
CA ASP A 18 -2.27 -3.71 -19.15
C ASP A 18 -2.88 -5.01 -18.58
N GLU A 19 -2.22 -5.63 -17.58
CA GLU A 19 -2.72 -6.83 -16.92
C GLU A 19 -4.02 -6.57 -16.12
N VAL A 20 -4.04 -5.49 -15.33
CA VAL A 20 -5.12 -5.23 -14.36
C VAL A 20 -6.31 -4.50 -14.97
N LEU A 21 -6.06 -3.56 -15.88
CA LEU A 21 -7.07 -2.70 -16.49
C LEU A 21 -7.36 -3.04 -17.95
N GLY A 22 -6.49 -3.81 -18.60
CA GLY A 22 -6.54 -4.09 -20.03
C GLY A 22 -6.02 -2.95 -20.92
N HIS A 23 -5.45 -1.89 -20.32
CA HIS A 23 -4.83 -0.77 -21.05
C HIS A 23 -3.83 -0.03 -20.18
N SER A 24 -2.88 0.66 -20.79
CA SER A 24 -1.87 1.48 -20.12
C SER A 24 -1.78 2.93 -20.67
N ASP A 25 -2.89 3.48 -21.11
CA ASP A 25 -3.00 4.82 -21.73
C ASP A 25 -3.05 5.93 -20.65
N TYR A 26 -2.06 5.95 -19.77
CA TYR A 26 -1.99 7.00 -18.75
C TYR A 26 -1.43 8.31 -19.30
N SER A 27 -1.89 9.43 -18.75
CA SER A 27 -1.45 10.78 -19.10
C SER A 27 -0.28 11.28 -18.26
N ASP A 28 -0.18 10.81 -17.00
CA ASP A 28 0.88 11.24 -16.08
C ASP A 28 1.18 10.15 -15.03
N VAL A 29 2.44 10.13 -14.57
CA VAL A 29 2.90 9.28 -13.46
C VAL A 29 3.68 10.14 -12.48
N GLN A 30 3.27 10.17 -11.23
CA GLN A 30 3.93 10.90 -10.18
C GLN A 30 4.40 9.95 -9.07
N ARG A 31 5.68 10.02 -8.71
CA ARG A 31 6.21 9.27 -7.55
C ARG A 31 5.79 9.94 -6.25
N MET A 32 5.02 9.24 -5.43
CA MET A 32 4.45 9.77 -4.19
C MET A 32 5.40 9.64 -3.00
N GLY A 33 6.00 8.49 -2.81
CA GLY A 33 6.87 8.25 -1.67
C GLY A 33 7.14 6.78 -1.43
N GLY A 34 7.54 6.46 -0.19
CA GLY A 34 7.88 5.13 0.30
C GLY A 34 9.34 5.04 0.75
N LEU A 35 9.58 4.30 1.80
CA LEU A 35 10.91 3.94 2.30
C LEU A 35 11.36 2.61 1.68
N THR A 36 10.55 1.58 1.87
CA THR A 36 10.79 0.21 1.41
C THR A 36 10.17 -0.10 0.06
N ASN A 37 9.19 0.71 -0.39
CA ASN A 37 8.48 0.53 -1.64
C ASN A 37 8.45 1.84 -2.42
N ARG A 38 8.42 1.75 -3.75
CA ARG A 38 8.22 2.90 -4.63
C ARG A 38 6.74 2.97 -5.02
N THR A 39 6.07 4.04 -4.60
CA THR A 39 4.63 4.22 -4.83
C THR A 39 4.41 5.34 -5.83
N TYR A 40 3.56 5.08 -6.80
CA TYR A 40 3.23 5.97 -7.91
C TYR A 40 1.73 6.26 -7.95
N CYS A 41 1.38 7.51 -8.19
CA CYS A 41 0.05 7.91 -8.60
C CYS A 41 0.04 7.97 -10.13
N VAL A 42 -0.83 7.20 -10.75
CA VAL A 42 -1.03 7.17 -12.20
C VAL A 42 -2.32 7.86 -12.52
N SER A 43 -2.28 8.85 -13.42
CA SER A 43 -3.43 9.66 -13.85
C SER A 43 -3.79 9.34 -15.29
N PHE A 44 -5.08 9.29 -15.59
CA PHE A 44 -5.61 9.05 -16.93
C PHE A 44 -6.24 10.32 -17.52
N ALA A 45 -6.44 10.33 -18.82
CA ALA A 45 -6.99 11.48 -19.56
C ALA A 45 -8.43 11.86 -19.13
N ASP A 46 -9.19 10.90 -18.61
CA ASP A 46 -10.53 11.08 -18.07
C ASP A 46 -10.56 11.69 -16.65
N GLY A 47 -9.38 11.97 -16.08
CA GLY A 47 -9.22 12.47 -14.72
C GLY A 47 -9.22 11.40 -13.63
N SER A 48 -9.41 10.12 -13.96
CA SER A 48 -9.29 9.03 -13.00
C SER A 48 -7.83 8.83 -12.57
N ARG A 49 -7.63 8.28 -11.36
CA ARG A 49 -6.32 8.02 -10.79
C ARG A 49 -6.29 6.71 -10.04
N ILE A 50 -5.16 6.05 -10.09
CA ILE A 50 -4.88 4.84 -9.32
C ILE A 50 -3.49 4.91 -8.66
N MET A 51 -3.28 4.06 -7.68
CA MET A 51 -1.98 3.90 -7.02
C MET A 51 -1.33 2.60 -7.49
N VAL A 52 -0.08 2.71 -7.91
CA VAL A 52 0.77 1.55 -8.24
C VAL A 52 1.94 1.53 -7.28
N ARG A 53 2.19 0.39 -6.66
CA ARG A 53 3.35 0.16 -5.80
C ARG A 53 4.27 -0.86 -6.44
N ILE A 54 5.54 -0.51 -6.55
CA ILE A 54 6.64 -1.39 -6.95
C ILE A 54 7.50 -1.63 -5.70
N PRO A 55 7.79 -2.87 -5.32
CA PRO A 55 8.70 -3.18 -4.21
C PRO A 55 10.08 -2.57 -4.39
N GLY A 56 10.71 -2.18 -3.31
CA GLY A 56 12.11 -1.80 -3.31
C GLY A 56 13.01 -3.03 -3.30
N GLU A 57 14.19 -2.91 -3.86
CA GLU A 57 15.20 -3.97 -3.85
C GLU A 57 15.60 -4.32 -2.40
N GLY A 58 15.80 -5.61 -2.11
CA GLY A 58 16.17 -6.11 -0.78
C GLY A 58 15.04 -6.09 0.25
N THR A 59 13.80 -5.76 -0.12
CA THR A 59 12.68 -5.78 0.82
C THR A 59 12.09 -7.16 1.04
N GLU A 60 12.42 -8.13 0.20
CA GLU A 60 12.02 -9.53 0.30
C GLU A 60 12.60 -10.24 1.54
N GLU A 61 13.74 -9.76 2.06
CA GLU A 61 14.33 -10.26 3.29
C GLU A 61 13.63 -9.73 4.56
N LEU A 62 12.89 -8.63 4.43
CA LEU A 62 12.23 -7.94 5.54
C LEU A 62 10.73 -8.17 5.59
N ILE A 63 10.10 -8.49 4.45
CA ILE A 63 8.64 -8.53 4.32
C ILE A 63 8.23 -9.83 3.65
N ASP A 64 7.51 -10.68 4.38
CA ASP A 64 6.80 -11.80 3.77
C ASP A 64 5.63 -11.27 2.93
N ARG A 65 5.71 -11.49 1.61
CA ARG A 65 4.73 -10.94 0.66
C ARG A 65 3.41 -11.70 0.68
N ALA A 66 3.41 -12.98 1.03
CA ALA A 66 2.19 -13.76 1.19
C ALA A 66 1.39 -13.27 2.41
N ASP A 67 2.05 -13.05 3.53
CA ASP A 67 1.47 -12.50 4.75
C ASP A 67 0.93 -11.07 4.53
N GLU A 68 1.70 -10.24 3.81
CA GLU A 68 1.26 -8.89 3.43
C GLU A 68 0.01 -8.93 2.54
N LYS A 69 -0.03 -9.84 1.56
CA LYS A 69 -1.17 -10.03 0.65
C LYS A 69 -2.44 -10.40 1.42
N VAL A 70 -2.37 -11.44 2.25
CA VAL A 70 -3.51 -11.88 3.07
C VAL A 70 -4.03 -10.76 3.96
N SER A 71 -3.13 -10.07 4.65
CA SER A 71 -3.49 -8.96 5.53
C SER A 71 -4.13 -7.79 4.77
N THR A 72 -3.58 -7.43 3.60
CA THR A 72 -4.12 -6.37 2.74
C THR A 72 -5.51 -6.72 2.21
N GLU A 73 -5.70 -7.95 1.71
CA GLU A 73 -7.00 -8.41 1.20
C GLU A 73 -8.06 -8.42 2.29
N LEU A 74 -7.72 -8.84 3.51
CA LEU A 74 -8.63 -8.81 4.65
C LEU A 74 -9.00 -7.37 5.04
N ALA A 75 -8.02 -6.47 5.11
CA ALA A 75 -8.26 -5.06 5.40
C ALA A 75 -9.19 -4.40 4.36
N CYS A 76 -8.99 -4.72 3.07
CA CYS A 76 -9.86 -4.24 2.00
C CYS A 76 -11.29 -4.78 2.12
N ARG A 77 -11.47 -6.07 2.45
CA ARG A 77 -12.80 -6.67 2.68
C ARG A 77 -13.54 -6.04 3.85
N LEU A 78 -12.83 -5.65 4.90
CA LEU A 78 -13.39 -4.93 6.05
C LEU A 78 -13.67 -3.45 5.77
N GLY A 79 -13.25 -2.91 4.63
CA GLY A 79 -13.40 -1.49 4.28
C GLY A 79 -12.51 -0.56 5.10
N ILE A 80 -11.41 -1.07 5.68
CA ILE A 80 -10.44 -0.29 6.45
C ILE A 80 -9.19 0.08 5.63
N ASP A 81 -9.04 -0.46 4.42
CA ASP A 81 -8.02 -0.07 3.44
C ASP A 81 -8.68 0.35 2.12
N ALA A 82 -7.92 1.02 1.25
CA ALA A 82 -8.34 1.38 -0.09
C ALA A 82 -8.64 0.13 -0.93
N LYS A 83 -9.59 0.25 -1.88
CA LYS A 83 -9.94 -0.88 -2.75
C LYS A 83 -8.69 -1.41 -3.46
N LEU A 84 -8.47 -2.70 -3.33
CA LEU A 84 -7.41 -3.43 -4.01
C LEU A 84 -7.90 -3.89 -5.38
N TYR A 85 -7.10 -3.66 -6.42
CA TYR A 85 -7.34 -4.18 -7.76
C TYR A 85 -6.43 -5.37 -8.08
N PHE A 86 -5.19 -5.32 -7.58
CA PHE A 86 -4.19 -6.36 -7.79
C PHE A 86 -3.15 -6.38 -6.67
N PHE A 87 -2.69 -7.59 -6.33
CA PHE A 87 -1.54 -7.80 -5.46
C PHE A 87 -0.74 -9.01 -5.97
N GLY A 88 0.43 -8.74 -6.55
CA GLY A 88 1.36 -9.75 -7.07
C GLY A 88 2.12 -10.47 -5.96
N ASP A 89 2.62 -11.66 -6.28
CA ASP A 89 3.33 -12.51 -5.31
C ASP A 89 4.68 -11.90 -4.90
N ASP A 90 5.25 -11.03 -5.71
CA ASP A 90 6.44 -10.23 -5.42
C ASP A 90 6.17 -8.94 -4.62
N GLY A 91 4.89 -8.66 -4.31
CA GLY A 91 4.46 -7.50 -3.53
C GLY A 91 4.12 -6.27 -4.36
N GLU A 92 4.04 -6.37 -5.67
CA GLU A 92 3.46 -5.33 -6.50
C GLU A 92 1.99 -5.15 -6.18
N LYS A 93 1.52 -3.90 -6.16
CA LYS A 93 0.13 -3.61 -5.79
C LYS A 93 -0.47 -2.52 -6.68
N VAL A 94 -1.69 -2.77 -7.16
CA VAL A 94 -2.53 -1.76 -7.79
C VAL A 94 -3.76 -1.54 -6.92
N SER A 95 -4.01 -0.29 -6.53
CA SER A 95 -5.10 0.05 -5.63
C SER A 95 -5.74 1.38 -5.97
N GLN A 96 -6.90 1.62 -5.38
CA GLN A 96 -7.64 2.86 -5.52
C GLN A 96 -6.82 4.07 -5.03
N PHE A 97 -6.84 5.15 -5.82
CA PHE A 97 -6.40 6.44 -5.33
C PHE A 97 -7.45 7.04 -4.37
N VAL A 98 -7.00 7.43 -3.19
CA VAL A 98 -7.85 8.08 -2.19
C VAL A 98 -7.64 9.59 -2.27
N PRO A 99 -8.61 10.37 -2.77
CA PRO A 99 -8.45 11.81 -2.89
C PRO A 99 -8.38 12.45 -1.50
N ASN A 100 -7.60 13.52 -1.38
CA ASN A 100 -7.45 14.29 -0.14
C ASN A 100 -6.97 13.48 1.07
N ALA A 101 -6.29 12.35 0.83
CA ALA A 101 -5.67 11.58 1.89
C ALA A 101 -4.62 12.43 2.63
N VAL A 102 -4.67 12.37 3.96
CA VAL A 102 -3.76 13.11 4.83
C VAL A 102 -3.05 12.11 5.73
N THR A 103 -1.73 12.10 5.68
CA THR A 103 -0.93 11.32 6.62
C THR A 103 -1.15 11.86 8.04
N MET A 104 -1.50 10.95 8.96
CA MET A 104 -1.73 11.34 10.34
C MET A 104 -0.41 11.71 11.02
N SER A 105 -0.42 12.81 11.74
CA SER A 105 0.66 13.29 12.60
C SER A 105 0.11 13.52 14.01
N ALA A 106 0.99 13.74 14.98
CA ALA A 106 0.58 14.10 16.33
C ALA A 106 -0.33 15.35 16.35
N GLU A 107 -0.11 16.31 15.45
CA GLU A 107 -0.94 17.51 15.32
C GLU A 107 -2.30 17.19 14.70
N THR A 108 -2.33 16.46 13.58
CA THR A 108 -3.58 16.12 12.90
C THR A 108 -4.47 15.22 13.73
N MET A 109 -3.89 14.38 14.61
CA MET A 109 -4.63 13.50 15.52
C MET A 109 -5.17 14.19 16.79
N ARG A 110 -4.89 15.48 17.00
CA ARG A 110 -5.48 16.22 18.14
C ARG A 110 -6.96 16.54 17.98
N GLY A 111 -7.50 16.43 16.76
CA GLY A 111 -8.89 16.73 16.48
C GLY A 111 -9.83 15.56 16.81
N ASP A 112 -10.85 15.77 17.64
CA ASP A 112 -11.84 14.77 18.07
C ASP A 112 -12.40 13.95 16.91
N LYS A 113 -12.70 14.56 15.78
CA LYS A 113 -13.24 13.88 14.61
C LYS A 113 -12.31 12.78 14.11
N ARG A 114 -10.99 13.06 14.01
CA ARG A 114 -10.00 12.11 13.49
C ARG A 114 -9.74 10.99 14.49
N ILE A 115 -9.68 11.31 15.77
CA ILE A 115 -9.57 10.31 16.84
C ILE A 115 -10.76 9.34 16.79
N ARG A 116 -11.98 9.86 16.64
CA ARG A 116 -13.19 9.01 16.54
C ARG A 116 -13.19 8.16 15.29
N GLN A 117 -12.74 8.68 14.15
CA GLN A 117 -12.61 7.91 12.91
C GLN A 117 -11.59 6.77 13.07
N ALA A 118 -10.41 7.06 13.64
CA ALA A 118 -9.40 6.03 13.89
C ALA A 118 -9.91 4.96 14.87
N ALA A 119 -10.56 5.39 15.97
CA ALA A 119 -11.16 4.46 16.93
C ALA A 119 -12.26 3.59 16.30
N GLN A 120 -13.04 4.12 15.37
CA GLN A 120 -14.06 3.35 14.66
C GLN A 120 -13.45 2.30 13.73
N LEU A 121 -12.36 2.64 13.01
CA LEU A 121 -11.63 1.68 12.17
C LEU A 121 -11.03 0.55 13.01
N LEU A 122 -10.38 0.88 14.14
CA LEU A 122 -9.87 -0.12 15.08
C LEU A 122 -10.98 -1.01 15.65
N LYS A 123 -12.13 -0.41 16.01
CA LYS A 123 -13.29 -1.16 16.48
C LYS A 123 -13.83 -2.12 15.42
N THR A 124 -13.86 -1.70 14.15
CA THR A 124 -14.24 -2.56 13.02
C THR A 124 -13.28 -3.73 12.90
N LEU A 125 -11.98 -3.46 12.93
CA LEU A 125 -10.95 -4.51 12.85
C LEU A 125 -11.06 -5.51 14.01
N HIS A 126 -11.03 -5.02 15.26
CA HIS A 126 -11.04 -5.86 16.45
C HIS A 126 -12.37 -6.62 16.65
N GLY A 127 -13.48 -6.05 16.19
CA GLY A 127 -14.80 -6.68 16.26
C GLY A 127 -15.14 -7.59 15.09
N SER A 128 -14.29 -7.67 14.08
CA SER A 128 -14.56 -8.45 12.86
C SER A 128 -14.46 -9.96 13.06
N GLY A 129 -13.70 -10.40 14.06
CA GLY A 129 -13.37 -11.81 14.25
C GLY A 129 -12.46 -12.39 13.15
N VAL A 130 -11.89 -11.55 12.30
CA VAL A 130 -11.00 -11.98 11.23
C VAL A 130 -9.63 -12.32 11.82
N ASP A 131 -9.12 -13.47 11.41
CA ASP A 131 -7.75 -13.89 11.68
C ASP A 131 -7.00 -14.00 10.34
N THR A 132 -5.84 -13.38 10.25
CA THR A 132 -4.96 -13.47 9.08
C THR A 132 -4.20 -14.80 9.03
N GLY A 133 -4.09 -15.50 10.17
CA GLY A 133 -3.19 -16.63 10.35
C GLY A 133 -1.71 -16.23 10.37
N VAL A 134 -1.41 -14.93 10.26
CA VAL A 134 -0.04 -14.39 10.26
C VAL A 134 0.40 -14.16 11.71
N PRO A 135 1.45 -14.84 12.19
CA PRO A 135 1.97 -14.59 13.54
C PRO A 135 2.58 -13.21 13.65
N PHE A 136 2.36 -12.53 14.76
CA PHE A 136 2.98 -11.25 15.06
C PHE A 136 3.72 -11.33 16.40
N GLU A 137 4.93 -11.91 16.34
CA GLU A 137 5.81 -12.07 17.49
C GLU A 137 6.91 -11.01 17.47
N VAL A 138 6.71 -9.93 18.20
CA VAL A 138 7.57 -8.73 18.17
C VAL A 138 9.03 -9.04 18.50
N PHE A 139 9.27 -9.96 19.44
CA PHE A 139 10.62 -10.33 19.85
C PHE A 139 11.33 -11.18 18.80
N ASP A 140 10.62 -12.09 18.15
CA ASP A 140 11.16 -12.90 17.05
C ASP A 140 11.48 -12.03 15.83
N MET A 141 10.63 -11.05 15.53
CA MET A 141 10.89 -10.06 14.48
C MET A 141 12.14 -9.22 14.80
N ALA A 142 12.29 -8.75 16.02
CA ALA A 142 13.47 -7.99 16.45
C ALA A 142 14.75 -8.83 16.31
N ALA A 143 14.73 -10.09 16.76
CA ALA A 143 15.85 -11.02 16.62
C ALA A 143 16.13 -11.37 15.13
N GLY A 144 15.13 -11.33 14.27
CA GLY A 144 15.28 -11.47 12.82
C GLY A 144 16.04 -10.28 12.23
N TYR A 145 15.67 -9.07 12.58
CA TYR A 145 16.35 -7.86 12.11
C TYR A 145 17.80 -7.75 12.55
N GLU A 146 18.13 -8.18 13.77
CA GLU A 146 19.52 -8.22 14.27
C GLU A 146 20.44 -9.11 13.42
N LYS A 147 19.89 -10.10 12.70
CA LYS A 147 20.69 -10.99 11.83
C LYS A 147 20.98 -10.39 10.45
N ILE A 148 20.24 -9.35 10.06
CA ILE A 148 20.33 -8.70 8.75
C ILE A 148 21.26 -7.47 8.81
N ILE A 149 21.46 -6.89 10.00
CA ILE A 149 22.35 -5.75 10.25
C ILE A 149 23.78 -6.22 10.50
#